data_81a631b4bb1c9c5bd2c2d4399bdcd3ab
#
_entry.id   81a631b4bb1c9c5bd2c2d4399bdcd3ab
#
_cell.length_a   1.000
_cell.length_b   1.000
_cell.length_c   1.000
_cell.angle_alpha   90.00
_cell.angle_beta   90.00
_cell.angle_gamma   90.00
#
_symmetry.space_group_name_H-M   'P 1'
#
loop_
_entity.id
_entity.type
_entity.pdbx_description
1 polymer ?
#
loop_
_entity_poly.entity_id
_entity_poly.type
_entity_poly.pdbx_seq_one_letter_code
_entity_poly.pdbx_strand_id
1 'polypeptide(L)'
;MRFEVSDLVSRVEFPPIAEAMSWVKTEPGNRELLNMCQAVPSYPPAEILQDEIARLAHQPGMGGYTDIFGIMPLRAAYAAHMSADYGAPIEAREVAITTGCNQAFAAAIMTVAKAGDNVIIPVPYYFNHQMWLTMMGIEIRAIPAFSDGVSHPSPELAASLIDERTRAIVLCSPNNPTGAIYPSVILNQFYDVAERAGIALMLDETYKDFRPDPAPPHNLLARDGWQNTLIQLYSFSKIYALAGYRLGAIIAGKDVLHEVAKVLDTMTVCPPQISQRAVLFGLTALDDWKAEKKAVMRGRLDAMRASFNTPDLKYELVGSGAYFAYVKHPFEGEPSKSVAMRLAKENDLLCLPGSMFGPGQENYLRLAFANVEAERMAGLAERLIESQT
;
A
#
# COMPACT_ATOMS: atom_id res chain seq x y z
N MET A 1 -30.81 4.51 17.17
CA MET A 1 -31.03 4.57 15.70
C MET A 1 -32.37 3.90 15.38
N ARG A 2 -33.03 4.26 14.29
CA ARG A 2 -34.32 3.66 13.87
C ARG A 2 -34.17 2.44 12.98
N PHE A 3 -32.94 2.06 12.60
CA PHE A 3 -32.58 0.90 11.80
C PHE A 3 -31.31 0.28 12.36
N GLU A 4 -31.11 -1.00 12.10
CA GLU A 4 -29.89 -1.73 12.48
C GLU A 4 -28.79 -1.48 11.43
N VAL A 5 -27.58 -1.28 11.91
CA VAL A 5 -26.38 -1.20 11.06
C VAL A 5 -25.87 -2.62 10.82
N SER A 6 -25.32 -2.87 9.63
CA SER A 6 -24.71 -4.18 9.31
C SER A 6 -23.66 -4.53 10.37
N ASP A 7 -23.79 -5.72 10.95
CA ASP A 7 -22.86 -6.23 11.95
C ASP A 7 -21.43 -6.44 11.37
N LEU A 8 -21.32 -6.77 10.09
CA LEU A 8 -20.04 -6.89 9.40
C LEU A 8 -19.29 -5.54 9.33
N VAL A 9 -20.00 -4.44 9.08
CA VAL A 9 -19.42 -3.11 9.08
C VAL A 9 -19.09 -2.66 10.49
N SER A 10 -19.96 -2.96 11.46
CA SER A 10 -19.78 -2.57 12.86
C SER A 10 -18.61 -3.28 13.56
N ARG A 11 -18.15 -4.42 13.04
CA ARG A 11 -16.97 -5.15 13.53
C ARG A 11 -15.65 -4.52 13.10
N VAL A 12 -15.68 -3.65 12.09
CA VAL A 12 -14.48 -2.97 11.59
C VAL A 12 -14.23 -1.73 12.42
N GLU A 13 -12.99 -1.56 12.86
CA GLU A 13 -12.59 -0.39 13.63
C GLU A 13 -12.69 0.90 12.82
N PHE A 14 -12.70 2.03 13.52
CA PHE A 14 -12.68 3.33 12.85
C PHE A 14 -11.41 3.49 12.00
N PRO A 15 -11.46 4.20 10.84
CA PRO A 15 -10.31 4.31 9.95
C PRO A 15 -9.04 4.80 10.67
N PRO A 16 -7.94 4.02 10.65
CA PRO A 16 -6.75 4.25 11.48
C PRO A 16 -6.13 5.63 11.36
N ILE A 17 -6.07 6.20 10.15
CA ILE A 17 -5.51 7.54 9.93
C ILE A 17 -6.39 8.62 10.57
N ALA A 18 -7.71 8.51 10.41
CA ALA A 18 -8.65 9.48 10.99
C ALA A 18 -8.67 9.39 12.51
N GLU A 19 -8.58 8.19 13.07
CA GLU A 19 -8.44 7.98 14.50
C GLU A 19 -7.16 8.63 15.04
N ALA A 20 -6.01 8.34 14.45
CA ALA A 20 -4.74 8.92 14.86
C ALA A 20 -4.72 10.45 14.77
N MET A 21 -5.28 11.01 13.71
CA MET A 21 -5.41 12.47 13.55
C MET A 21 -6.25 13.12 14.68
N SER A 22 -7.20 12.40 15.26
CA SER A 22 -8.01 12.89 16.39
C SER A 22 -7.22 13.01 17.70
N TRP A 23 -6.03 12.43 17.80
CA TRP A 23 -5.17 12.52 18.99
C TRP A 23 -4.33 13.80 19.03
N VAL A 24 -4.20 14.48 17.90
CA VAL A 24 -3.42 15.73 17.80
C VAL A 24 -4.13 16.82 18.59
N LYS A 25 -3.35 17.58 19.38
CA LYS A 25 -3.84 18.74 20.11
C LYS A 25 -4.44 19.77 19.17
N THR A 26 -5.53 20.39 19.55
CA THR A 26 -6.16 21.48 18.81
C THR A 26 -5.36 22.77 18.89
N GLU A 27 -4.62 22.98 19.99
CA GLU A 27 -3.73 24.12 20.13
C GLU A 27 -2.29 23.71 19.82
N PRO A 28 -1.55 24.51 19.04
CA PRO A 28 -0.16 24.22 18.72
C PRO A 28 0.68 24.15 20.03
N GLY A 29 1.48 23.08 20.15
CA GLY A 29 2.50 22.97 21.18
C GLY A 29 3.66 23.93 20.93
N ASN A 30 4.67 23.86 21.78
CA ASN A 30 5.91 24.65 21.65
C ASN A 30 6.77 24.20 20.45
N ARG A 31 6.50 23.02 19.89
CA ARG A 31 7.17 22.43 18.72
C ARG A 31 6.17 22.12 17.63
N GLU A 32 6.62 22.20 16.39
CA GLU A 32 5.84 21.73 15.24
C GLU A 32 5.65 20.21 15.28
N LEU A 33 4.42 19.77 15.01
CA LEU A 33 4.08 18.33 14.94
C LEU A 33 4.92 17.62 13.87
N LEU A 34 5.60 16.54 14.25
CA LEU A 34 6.22 15.61 13.33
C LEU A 34 5.16 14.57 12.92
N ASN A 35 4.47 14.84 11.82
CA ASN A 35 3.41 13.96 11.36
C ASN A 35 3.98 12.83 10.50
N MET A 36 4.08 11.64 11.09
CA MET A 36 4.53 10.40 10.45
C MET A 36 3.41 9.35 10.36
N CYS A 37 2.16 9.83 10.32
CA CYS A 37 0.98 8.95 10.29
C CYS A 37 0.61 8.56 8.86
N GLN A 38 0.53 9.52 7.92
CA GLN A 38 0.00 9.30 6.58
C GLN A 38 1.12 9.11 5.56
N ALA A 39 1.10 7.99 4.83
CA ALA A 39 2.09 7.65 3.83
C ALA A 39 1.82 8.35 2.49
N VAL A 40 2.08 9.64 2.43
CA VAL A 40 2.02 10.47 1.22
C VAL A 40 3.31 11.29 1.11
N PRO A 41 3.81 11.57 -0.10
CA PRO A 41 4.95 12.48 -0.22
C PRO A 41 4.57 13.91 0.16
N SER A 42 5.49 14.67 0.76
CA SER A 42 5.31 16.08 1.12
C SER A 42 5.41 17.02 -0.09
N TYR A 43 6.09 16.59 -1.14
CA TYR A 43 6.23 17.39 -2.36
C TYR A 43 4.99 17.30 -3.24
N PRO A 44 4.66 18.39 -3.96
CA PRO A 44 3.57 18.38 -4.92
C PRO A 44 3.90 17.54 -6.16
N PRO A 45 2.91 17.25 -7.03
CA PRO A 45 3.16 16.73 -8.36
C PRO A 45 4.11 17.65 -9.15
N ALA A 46 4.77 17.10 -10.19
CA ALA A 46 5.61 17.90 -11.08
C ALA A 46 4.83 19.11 -11.65
N GLU A 47 5.46 20.27 -11.74
CA GLU A 47 4.82 21.50 -12.25
C GLU A 47 4.23 21.28 -13.64
N ILE A 48 4.99 20.67 -14.56
CA ILE A 48 4.51 20.35 -15.92
C ILE A 48 3.28 19.40 -15.91
N LEU A 49 3.15 18.55 -14.89
CA LEU A 49 1.97 17.70 -14.71
C LEU A 49 0.78 18.52 -14.20
N GLN A 50 1.01 19.46 -13.30
CA GLN A 50 -0.03 20.36 -12.79
C GLN A 50 -0.56 21.25 -13.92
N ASP A 51 0.33 21.80 -14.76
CA ASP A 51 -0.03 22.58 -15.95
C ASP A 51 -0.85 21.75 -16.94
N GLU A 52 -0.43 20.51 -17.18
CA GLU A 52 -1.19 19.59 -18.05
C GLU A 52 -2.57 19.30 -17.48
N ILE A 53 -2.70 19.07 -16.17
CA ILE A 53 -4.00 18.87 -15.52
C ILE A 53 -4.89 20.10 -15.69
N ALA A 54 -4.34 21.31 -15.48
CA ALA A 54 -5.06 22.56 -15.68
C ALA A 54 -5.52 22.70 -17.14
N ARG A 55 -4.65 22.42 -18.10
CA ARG A 55 -4.96 22.41 -19.54
C ARG A 55 -6.06 21.41 -19.88
N LEU A 56 -5.98 20.20 -19.33
CA LEU A 56 -6.97 19.13 -19.54
C LEU A 56 -8.35 19.55 -18.98
N ALA A 57 -8.42 20.21 -17.84
CA ALA A 57 -9.68 20.62 -17.21
C ALA A 57 -10.51 21.56 -18.13
N HIS A 58 -9.87 22.28 -19.03
CA HIS A 58 -10.53 23.15 -20.01
C HIS A 58 -10.87 22.46 -21.34
N GLN A 59 -10.51 21.18 -21.52
CA GLN A 59 -10.80 20.49 -22.78
C GLN A 59 -12.25 20.04 -22.87
N PRO A 60 -12.89 20.19 -24.03
CA PRO A 60 -14.21 19.62 -24.28
C PRO A 60 -14.22 18.11 -24.05
N GLY A 61 -15.28 17.60 -23.48
CA GLY A 61 -15.48 16.16 -23.26
C GLY A 61 -14.84 15.59 -22.00
N MET A 62 -14.10 16.39 -21.21
CA MET A 62 -13.48 15.91 -19.95
C MET A 62 -14.50 15.50 -18.87
N GLY A 63 -15.74 15.99 -18.94
CA GLY A 63 -16.82 15.58 -18.03
C GLY A 63 -17.56 14.29 -18.46
N GLY A 64 -17.16 13.65 -19.57
CA GLY A 64 -17.80 12.42 -20.07
C GLY A 64 -17.27 11.15 -19.39
N TYR A 65 -18.05 10.07 -19.47
CA TYR A 65 -17.58 8.74 -19.09
C TYR A 65 -16.54 8.21 -20.08
N THR A 66 -15.68 7.34 -19.58
CA THR A 66 -14.71 6.59 -20.38
C THR A 66 -15.11 5.10 -20.41
N ASP A 67 -14.29 4.26 -21.05
CA ASP A 67 -14.42 2.81 -20.90
C ASP A 67 -14.27 2.39 -19.44
N ILE A 68 -14.96 1.32 -19.05
CA ILE A 68 -14.95 0.76 -17.67
C ILE A 68 -13.52 0.48 -17.20
N PHE A 69 -12.69 -0.07 -18.08
CA PHE A 69 -11.28 -0.37 -17.79
C PHE A 69 -10.36 0.84 -17.92
N GLY A 70 -10.89 2.02 -18.20
CA GLY A 70 -10.12 3.23 -18.48
C GLY A 70 -9.74 3.38 -19.95
N ILE A 71 -9.24 4.58 -20.30
CA ILE A 71 -8.91 4.92 -21.69
C ILE A 71 -7.84 4.00 -22.28
N MET A 72 -8.06 3.52 -23.50
CA MET A 72 -7.14 2.60 -24.18
C MET A 72 -5.69 3.13 -24.28
N PRO A 73 -5.43 4.43 -24.57
CA PRO A 73 -4.07 4.96 -24.58
C PRO A 73 -3.33 4.78 -23.23
N LEU A 74 -4.01 4.96 -22.09
CA LEU A 74 -3.40 4.76 -20.78
C LEU A 74 -3.12 3.28 -20.52
N ARG A 75 -4.08 2.40 -20.83
CA ARG A 75 -3.90 0.96 -20.68
C ARG A 75 -2.72 0.44 -21.50
N ALA A 76 -2.60 0.90 -22.76
CA ALA A 76 -1.50 0.53 -23.64
C ALA A 76 -0.15 1.07 -23.13
N ALA A 77 -0.09 2.34 -22.73
CA ALA A 77 1.12 2.95 -22.18
C ALA A 77 1.56 2.26 -20.87
N TYR A 78 0.60 1.94 -19.98
CA TYR A 78 0.92 1.26 -18.74
C TYR A 78 1.35 -0.20 -18.96
N ALA A 79 0.71 -0.92 -19.87
CA ALA A 79 1.13 -2.26 -20.28
C ALA A 79 2.57 -2.27 -20.83
N ALA A 80 2.90 -1.31 -21.70
CA ALA A 80 4.25 -1.16 -22.23
C ALA A 80 5.28 -0.84 -21.13
N HIS A 81 4.94 0.07 -20.21
CA HIS A 81 5.77 0.41 -19.05
C HIS A 81 6.04 -0.82 -18.18
N MET A 82 4.99 -1.58 -17.84
CA MET A 82 5.11 -2.80 -17.04
C MET A 82 5.86 -3.91 -17.77
N SER A 83 5.68 -4.01 -19.08
CA SER A 83 6.46 -4.96 -19.90
C SER A 83 7.96 -4.66 -19.84
N ALA A 84 8.34 -3.39 -19.85
CA ALA A 84 9.74 -2.97 -19.71
C ALA A 84 10.27 -3.23 -18.29
N ASP A 85 9.49 -2.88 -17.24
CA ASP A 85 9.87 -3.04 -15.84
C ASP A 85 10.08 -4.51 -15.44
N TYR A 86 9.31 -5.43 -16.02
CA TYR A 86 9.33 -6.86 -15.63
C TYR A 86 10.00 -7.77 -16.66
N GLY A 87 10.39 -7.23 -17.82
CA GLY A 87 10.96 -8.03 -18.89
C GLY A 87 10.01 -9.11 -19.44
N ALA A 88 8.70 -8.85 -19.41
CA ALA A 88 7.66 -9.80 -19.78
C ALA A 88 6.58 -9.13 -20.63
N PRO A 89 5.98 -9.80 -21.63
CA PRO A 89 4.93 -9.21 -22.45
C PRO A 89 3.65 -9.05 -21.63
N ILE A 90 3.15 -7.82 -21.55
CA ILE A 90 1.87 -7.48 -20.93
C ILE A 90 1.06 -6.70 -21.97
N GLU A 91 -0.19 -7.11 -22.18
CA GLU A 91 -1.05 -6.48 -23.18
C GLU A 91 -2.05 -5.52 -22.53
N ALA A 92 -2.48 -4.50 -23.28
CA ALA A 92 -3.48 -3.54 -22.81
C ALA A 92 -4.81 -4.20 -22.35
N ARG A 93 -5.15 -5.37 -22.92
CA ARG A 93 -6.33 -6.14 -22.52
C ARG A 93 -6.21 -6.85 -21.15
N GLU A 94 -4.99 -6.92 -20.61
CA GLU A 94 -4.67 -7.46 -19.29
C GLU A 94 -4.61 -6.37 -18.21
N VAL A 95 -4.92 -5.12 -18.58
CA VAL A 95 -4.89 -3.95 -17.70
C VAL A 95 -6.28 -3.38 -17.50
N ALA A 96 -6.68 -3.18 -16.24
CA ALA A 96 -7.81 -2.35 -15.84
C ALA A 96 -7.33 -1.19 -14.97
N ILE A 97 -7.75 0.02 -15.31
CA ILE A 97 -7.52 1.21 -14.48
C ILE A 97 -8.64 1.32 -13.45
N THR A 98 -8.30 1.74 -12.24
CA THR A 98 -9.23 1.80 -11.10
C THR A 98 -9.16 3.14 -10.39
N THR A 99 -10.16 3.44 -9.55
CA THR A 99 -10.18 4.64 -8.71
C THR A 99 -9.29 4.43 -7.46
N GLY A 100 -7.98 4.27 -7.70
CA GLY A 100 -6.96 3.96 -6.71
C GLY A 100 -6.85 2.47 -6.37
N CYS A 101 -5.74 2.08 -5.74
CA CYS A 101 -5.43 0.69 -5.43
C CYS A 101 -6.43 0.06 -4.43
N ASN A 102 -7.06 0.84 -3.55
CA ASN A 102 -8.12 0.30 -2.67
C ASN A 102 -9.31 -0.24 -3.47
N GLN A 103 -9.73 0.45 -4.54
CA GLN A 103 -10.75 -0.08 -5.44
C GLN A 103 -10.24 -1.27 -6.24
N ALA A 104 -8.97 -1.25 -6.66
CA ALA A 104 -8.36 -2.40 -7.32
C ALA A 104 -8.43 -3.66 -6.45
N PHE A 105 -8.04 -3.54 -5.18
CA PHE A 105 -8.16 -4.64 -4.22
C PHE A 105 -9.62 -5.08 -4.01
N ALA A 106 -10.51 -4.12 -3.76
CA ALA A 106 -11.93 -4.41 -3.54
C ALA A 106 -12.55 -5.17 -4.73
N ALA A 107 -12.32 -4.69 -5.95
CA ALA A 107 -12.85 -5.32 -7.16
C ALA A 107 -12.25 -6.71 -7.39
N ALA A 108 -10.93 -6.86 -7.21
CA ALA A 108 -10.26 -8.14 -7.37
C ALA A 108 -10.73 -9.18 -6.35
N ILE A 109 -10.83 -8.82 -5.07
CA ILE A 109 -11.24 -9.76 -4.03
C ILE A 109 -12.72 -10.16 -4.15
N MET A 110 -13.61 -9.23 -4.51
CA MET A 110 -15.02 -9.52 -4.77
C MET A 110 -15.23 -10.49 -5.95
N THR A 111 -14.26 -10.52 -6.87
CA THR A 111 -14.30 -11.42 -8.03
C THR A 111 -13.94 -12.87 -7.65
N VAL A 112 -13.08 -13.08 -6.66
CA VAL A 112 -12.54 -14.40 -6.34
C VAL A 112 -13.06 -14.98 -5.03
N ALA A 113 -13.57 -14.16 -4.09
CA ALA A 113 -14.00 -14.60 -2.77
C ALA A 113 -15.36 -14.01 -2.37
N LYS A 114 -16.09 -14.72 -1.52
CA LYS A 114 -17.39 -14.33 -0.95
C LYS A 114 -17.43 -14.59 0.55
N ALA A 115 -18.50 -14.15 1.21
CA ALA A 115 -18.73 -14.43 2.62
C ALA A 115 -18.65 -15.94 2.92
N GLY A 116 -17.91 -16.29 3.97
CA GLY A 116 -17.65 -17.67 4.40
C GLY A 116 -16.39 -18.31 3.77
N ASP A 117 -15.84 -17.73 2.71
CA ASP A 117 -14.51 -18.09 2.21
C ASP A 117 -13.41 -17.54 3.12
N ASN A 118 -12.17 -17.99 2.91
CA ASN A 118 -11.00 -17.43 3.61
C ASN A 118 -9.90 -16.99 2.66
N VAL A 119 -9.07 -16.07 3.16
CA VAL A 119 -7.91 -15.48 2.49
C VAL A 119 -6.71 -15.50 3.42
N ILE A 120 -5.57 -15.92 2.91
CA ILE A 120 -4.31 -15.91 3.65
C ILE A 120 -3.63 -14.56 3.45
N ILE A 121 -3.26 -13.89 4.55
CA ILE A 121 -2.60 -12.58 4.53
C ILE A 121 -1.47 -12.53 5.56
N PRO A 122 -0.26 -12.04 5.20
CA PRO A 122 0.83 -11.85 6.15
C PRO A 122 0.53 -10.74 7.17
N VAL A 123 0.91 -10.95 8.42
CA VAL A 123 0.86 -9.96 9.52
C VAL A 123 2.28 -9.51 9.83
N PRO A 124 2.55 -8.19 9.92
CA PRO A 124 1.60 -7.07 9.82
C PRO A 124 1.15 -6.80 8.37
N TYR A 125 -0.13 -6.46 8.22
CA TYR A 125 -0.79 -6.22 6.93
C TYR A 125 -1.22 -4.76 6.75
N TYR A 126 -1.50 -4.37 5.52
CA TYR A 126 -2.17 -3.10 5.25
C TYR A 126 -3.63 -3.16 5.73
N PHE A 127 -3.99 -2.31 6.69
CA PHE A 127 -5.29 -2.37 7.38
C PHE A 127 -6.50 -2.30 6.44
N ASN A 128 -6.45 -1.58 5.31
CA ASN A 128 -7.59 -1.52 4.39
C ASN A 128 -7.87 -2.87 3.72
N HIS A 129 -6.86 -3.73 3.52
CA HIS A 129 -7.09 -5.10 3.05
C HIS A 129 -7.92 -5.88 4.08
N GLN A 130 -7.50 -5.86 5.34
CA GLN A 130 -8.20 -6.52 6.44
C GLN A 130 -9.62 -5.96 6.63
N MET A 131 -9.77 -4.64 6.67
CA MET A 131 -11.07 -3.99 6.84
C MET A 131 -12.05 -4.41 5.76
N TRP A 132 -11.61 -4.45 4.50
CA TRP A 132 -12.45 -4.86 3.39
C TRP A 132 -12.86 -6.32 3.48
N LEU A 133 -11.93 -7.24 3.77
CA LEU A 133 -12.21 -8.66 3.98
C LEU A 133 -13.23 -8.88 5.10
N THR A 134 -13.07 -8.17 6.22
CA THR A 134 -14.00 -8.25 7.35
C THR A 134 -15.40 -7.77 6.97
N MET A 135 -15.51 -6.63 6.27
CA MET A 135 -16.82 -6.11 5.79
C MET A 135 -17.51 -7.04 4.80
N MET A 136 -16.75 -7.84 4.06
CA MET A 136 -17.29 -8.86 3.15
C MET A 136 -17.62 -10.19 3.85
N GLY A 137 -17.31 -10.35 5.14
CA GLY A 137 -17.49 -11.62 5.86
C GLY A 137 -16.53 -12.72 5.40
N ILE A 138 -15.35 -12.35 4.91
CA ILE A 138 -14.28 -13.26 4.52
C ILE A 138 -13.35 -13.48 5.72
N GLU A 139 -13.09 -14.73 6.05
CA GLU A 139 -12.18 -15.12 7.12
C GLU A 139 -10.73 -14.78 6.73
N ILE A 140 -9.98 -14.19 7.67
CA ILE A 140 -8.55 -13.91 7.48
C ILE A 140 -7.73 -15.00 8.18
N ARG A 141 -6.89 -15.68 7.40
CA ARG A 141 -5.87 -16.59 7.91
C ARG A 141 -4.53 -15.88 7.94
N ALA A 142 -4.18 -15.40 9.11
CA ALA A 142 -2.98 -14.62 9.32
C ALA A 142 -1.73 -15.53 9.39
N ILE A 143 -0.67 -15.15 8.66
CA ILE A 143 0.67 -15.78 8.78
C ILE A 143 1.67 -14.72 9.23
N PRO A 144 2.60 -15.03 10.16
CA PRO A 144 3.62 -14.07 10.55
C PRO A 144 4.55 -13.77 9.38
N ALA A 145 4.79 -12.47 9.15
CA ALA A 145 5.73 -11.99 8.15
C ALA A 145 6.95 -11.31 8.78
N PHE A 146 7.00 -11.33 10.12
CA PHE A 146 8.04 -10.62 10.87
C PHE A 146 8.30 -11.37 12.17
N SER A 147 9.38 -12.16 12.23
CA SER A 147 9.85 -12.85 13.43
C SER A 147 11.33 -13.22 13.30
N ASP A 148 12.06 -13.17 14.40
CA ASP A 148 13.44 -13.67 14.54
C ASP A 148 14.42 -13.17 13.45
N GLY A 149 14.30 -11.88 13.07
CA GLY A 149 15.15 -11.25 12.06
C GLY A 149 14.77 -11.56 10.60
N VAL A 150 13.70 -12.33 10.37
CA VAL A 150 13.12 -12.58 9.03
C VAL A 150 12.01 -11.58 8.77
N SER A 151 12.06 -10.90 7.63
CA SER A 151 11.11 -9.85 7.24
C SER A 151 10.21 -10.22 6.05
N HIS A 152 9.92 -11.50 5.89
CA HIS A 152 9.00 -12.02 4.87
C HIS A 152 8.23 -13.24 5.40
N PRO A 153 6.99 -13.48 4.90
CA PRO A 153 6.19 -14.63 5.32
C PRO A 153 6.74 -15.94 4.76
N SER A 154 6.36 -17.08 5.41
CA SER A 154 6.69 -18.43 4.92
C SER A 154 5.64 -18.95 3.94
N PRO A 155 6.05 -19.32 2.71
CA PRO A 155 5.18 -19.99 1.74
C PRO A 155 4.69 -21.36 2.24
N GLU A 156 5.52 -22.10 3.01
CA GLU A 156 5.18 -23.41 3.57
C GLU A 156 4.07 -23.29 4.60
N LEU A 157 4.14 -22.26 5.46
CA LEU A 157 3.09 -21.99 6.43
C LEU A 157 1.79 -21.60 5.72
N ALA A 158 1.86 -20.78 4.68
CA ALA A 158 0.68 -20.45 3.86
C ALA A 158 0.06 -21.72 3.25
N ALA A 159 0.88 -22.60 2.67
CA ALA A 159 0.41 -23.87 2.09
C ALA A 159 -0.33 -24.73 3.13
N SER A 160 0.15 -24.76 4.38
CA SER A 160 -0.46 -25.56 5.45
C SER A 160 -1.83 -25.05 5.91
N LEU A 161 -2.16 -23.79 5.60
CA LEU A 161 -3.43 -23.16 5.97
C LEU A 161 -4.49 -23.20 4.85
N ILE A 162 -4.14 -23.73 3.67
CA ILE A 162 -5.08 -23.83 2.55
C ILE A 162 -6.09 -24.96 2.81
N ASP A 163 -7.37 -24.63 2.65
CA ASP A 163 -8.49 -25.60 2.63
C ASP A 163 -9.44 -25.31 1.46
N GLU A 164 -10.56 -26.03 1.40
CA GLU A 164 -11.58 -25.89 0.32
C GLU A 164 -12.25 -24.52 0.25
N ARG A 165 -12.18 -23.71 1.31
CA ARG A 165 -12.72 -22.35 1.37
C ARG A 165 -11.68 -21.28 1.04
N THR A 166 -10.39 -21.64 0.91
CA THR A 166 -9.33 -20.68 0.59
C THR A 166 -9.45 -20.21 -0.85
N ARG A 167 -9.42 -18.90 -1.09
CA ARG A 167 -9.60 -18.30 -2.42
C ARG A 167 -8.40 -17.50 -2.90
N ALA A 168 -7.63 -16.95 -1.97
CA ALA A 168 -6.48 -16.14 -2.34
C ALA A 168 -5.40 -16.12 -1.25
N ILE A 169 -4.18 -15.85 -1.69
CA ILE A 169 -3.08 -15.34 -0.86
C ILE A 169 -2.88 -13.88 -1.26
N VAL A 170 -2.86 -12.96 -0.29
CA VAL A 170 -2.65 -11.52 -0.54
C VAL A 170 -1.30 -11.10 0.02
N LEU A 171 -0.43 -10.61 -0.82
CA LEU A 171 0.89 -10.09 -0.47
C LEU A 171 0.98 -8.60 -0.79
N CYS A 172 1.79 -7.85 -0.03
CA CYS A 172 2.13 -6.47 -0.31
C CYS A 172 3.65 -6.31 -0.27
N SER A 173 4.27 -5.96 -1.41
CA SER A 173 5.73 -5.81 -1.50
C SER A 173 6.12 -4.67 -2.45
N PRO A 174 6.86 -3.65 -1.99
CA PRO A 174 7.27 -3.40 -0.59
C PRO A 174 6.10 -3.29 0.38
N ASN A 175 6.27 -3.85 1.57
CA ASN A 175 5.20 -4.02 2.53
C ASN A 175 4.82 -2.70 3.25
N ASN A 176 3.55 -2.46 3.40
CA ASN A 176 2.98 -1.53 4.37
C ASN A 176 2.41 -2.39 5.52
N PRO A 177 2.97 -2.33 6.75
CA PRO A 177 3.67 -1.18 7.36
C PRO A 177 5.20 -1.29 7.46
N THR A 178 5.83 -2.42 7.15
CA THR A 178 7.24 -2.68 7.54
C THR A 178 8.28 -2.08 6.60
N GLY A 179 7.90 -1.74 5.37
CA GLY A 179 8.83 -1.38 4.30
C GLY A 179 9.62 -2.57 3.72
N ALA A 180 9.38 -3.79 4.20
CA ALA A 180 10.07 -4.99 3.75
C ALA A 180 9.79 -5.27 2.26
N ILE A 181 10.84 -5.62 1.54
CA ILE A 181 10.77 -6.07 0.15
C ILE A 181 10.89 -7.59 0.16
N TYR A 182 9.86 -8.26 -0.31
CA TYR A 182 9.91 -9.73 -0.38
C TYR A 182 10.81 -10.17 -1.53
N PRO A 183 11.79 -11.05 -1.27
CA PRO A 183 12.67 -11.56 -2.32
C PRO A 183 11.89 -12.24 -3.45
N SER A 184 12.36 -12.09 -4.70
CA SER A 184 11.71 -12.72 -5.86
C SER A 184 11.56 -14.25 -5.69
N VAL A 185 12.50 -14.92 -5.03
CA VAL A 185 12.40 -16.35 -4.73
C VAL A 185 11.20 -16.66 -3.84
N ILE A 186 10.93 -15.85 -2.82
CA ILE A 186 9.79 -16.03 -1.92
C ILE A 186 8.48 -15.78 -2.68
N LEU A 187 8.41 -14.72 -3.51
CA LEU A 187 7.24 -14.44 -4.33
C LEU A 187 6.94 -15.59 -5.32
N ASN A 188 7.98 -16.20 -5.91
CA ASN A 188 7.82 -17.38 -6.77
C ASN A 188 7.31 -18.60 -5.99
N GLN A 189 7.79 -18.83 -4.78
CA GLN A 189 7.29 -19.92 -3.95
C GLN A 189 5.81 -19.72 -3.57
N PHE A 190 5.39 -18.50 -3.26
CA PHE A 190 3.96 -18.18 -3.05
C PHE A 190 3.13 -18.38 -4.32
N TYR A 191 3.67 -18.02 -5.48
CA TYR A 191 3.01 -18.29 -6.75
C TYR A 191 2.82 -19.80 -6.96
N ASP A 192 3.86 -20.60 -6.74
CA ASP A 192 3.79 -22.07 -6.87
C ASP A 192 2.77 -22.68 -5.90
N VAL A 193 2.65 -22.14 -4.69
CA VAL A 193 1.63 -22.56 -3.70
C VAL A 193 0.22 -22.23 -4.23
N ALA A 194 0.02 -21.02 -4.69
CA ALA A 194 -1.29 -20.58 -5.19
C ALA A 194 -1.70 -21.35 -6.47
N GLU A 195 -0.78 -21.52 -7.41
CA GLU A 195 -1.01 -22.24 -8.67
C GLU A 195 -1.39 -23.71 -8.40
N ARG A 196 -0.63 -24.41 -7.55
CA ARG A 196 -0.94 -25.82 -7.18
C ARG A 196 -2.28 -25.97 -6.48
N ALA A 197 -2.69 -24.98 -5.71
CA ALA A 197 -3.96 -24.98 -4.99
C ALA A 197 -5.13 -24.49 -5.83
N GLY A 198 -4.88 -23.94 -7.03
CA GLY A 198 -5.91 -23.37 -7.89
C GLY A 198 -6.57 -22.11 -7.29
N ILE A 199 -5.83 -21.31 -6.53
CA ILE A 199 -6.28 -20.08 -5.89
C ILE A 199 -5.52 -18.85 -6.42
N ALA A 200 -6.05 -17.65 -6.20
CA ALA A 200 -5.39 -16.43 -6.66
C ALA A 200 -4.19 -16.06 -5.77
N LEU A 201 -3.09 -15.58 -6.39
CA LEU A 201 -2.07 -14.78 -5.74
C LEU A 201 -2.35 -13.31 -6.06
N MET A 202 -2.76 -12.52 -5.06
CA MET A 202 -2.88 -11.07 -5.20
C MET A 202 -1.61 -10.41 -4.67
N LEU A 203 -0.96 -9.61 -5.52
CA LEU A 203 0.27 -8.91 -5.18
C LEU A 203 0.06 -7.39 -5.29
N ASP A 204 0.00 -6.71 -4.14
CA ASP A 204 -0.03 -5.25 -4.07
C ASP A 204 1.39 -4.70 -4.17
N GLU A 205 1.68 -4.02 -5.27
CA GLU A 205 2.98 -3.42 -5.57
C GLU A 205 2.93 -1.88 -5.60
N THR A 206 2.06 -1.29 -4.78
CA THR A 206 1.90 0.18 -4.65
C THR A 206 3.22 0.92 -4.47
N TYR A 207 4.24 0.29 -3.90
CA TYR A 207 5.53 0.92 -3.60
C TYR A 207 6.70 0.38 -4.43
N LYS A 208 6.46 -0.38 -5.51
CA LYS A 208 7.51 -1.02 -6.34
C LYS A 208 8.58 -0.04 -6.85
N ASP A 209 8.17 1.20 -7.14
CA ASP A 209 9.06 2.23 -7.68
C ASP A 209 10.12 2.75 -6.69
N PHE A 210 9.93 2.48 -5.40
CA PHE A 210 10.82 2.93 -4.31
C PHE A 210 11.75 1.84 -3.82
N ARG A 211 11.93 0.77 -4.58
CA ARG A 211 12.95 -0.26 -4.31
C ARG A 211 14.34 0.30 -4.62
N PRO A 212 15.37 -0.10 -3.86
CA PRO A 212 16.74 0.33 -4.11
C PRO A 212 17.33 -0.31 -5.37
N ASP A 213 16.92 -1.54 -5.69
CA ASP A 213 17.39 -2.32 -6.83
C ASP A 213 16.59 -1.97 -8.08
N PRO A 214 17.27 -1.58 -9.20
CA PRO A 214 16.63 -1.32 -10.48
C PRO A 214 16.21 -2.59 -11.24
N ALA A 215 16.68 -3.77 -10.84
CA ALA A 215 16.29 -5.03 -11.48
C ALA A 215 14.77 -5.27 -11.37
N PRO A 216 14.17 -6.08 -12.25
CA PRO A 216 12.76 -6.43 -12.15
C PRO A 216 12.39 -6.90 -10.72
N PRO A 217 11.25 -6.47 -10.16
CA PRO A 217 10.83 -6.88 -8.81
C PRO A 217 10.74 -8.39 -8.64
N HIS A 218 10.28 -9.07 -9.66
CA HIS A 218 10.12 -10.52 -9.77
C HIS A 218 9.89 -10.90 -11.24
N ASN A 219 9.83 -12.19 -11.51
CA ASN A 219 9.58 -12.75 -12.84
C ASN A 219 8.20 -13.42 -12.99
N LEU A 220 7.26 -13.15 -12.09
CA LEU A 220 5.94 -13.81 -12.09
C LEU A 220 5.16 -13.55 -13.38
N LEU A 221 5.25 -12.31 -13.92
CA LEU A 221 4.59 -11.94 -15.17
C LEU A 221 5.22 -12.56 -16.43
N ALA A 222 6.42 -13.16 -16.30
CA ALA A 222 7.08 -13.91 -17.36
C ALA A 222 6.79 -15.43 -17.33
N ARG A 223 6.01 -15.90 -16.34
CA ARG A 223 5.64 -17.31 -16.24
C ARG A 223 4.56 -17.66 -17.24
N ASP A 224 4.65 -18.81 -17.85
CA ASP A 224 3.60 -19.33 -18.74
C ASP A 224 2.30 -19.49 -17.94
N GLY A 225 1.20 -18.94 -18.45
CA GLY A 225 -0.11 -19.04 -17.82
C GLY A 225 -0.29 -18.21 -16.52
N TRP A 226 0.58 -17.23 -16.27
CA TRP A 226 0.48 -16.36 -15.08
C TRP A 226 -0.94 -15.75 -14.89
N GLN A 227 -1.65 -15.55 -15.99
CA GLN A 227 -2.99 -15.00 -16.03
C GLN A 227 -4.03 -15.83 -15.24
N ASN A 228 -3.72 -17.12 -14.97
CA ASN A 228 -4.61 -18.01 -14.23
C ASN A 228 -4.42 -17.94 -12.71
N THR A 229 -3.35 -17.28 -12.24
CA THR A 229 -2.97 -17.30 -10.82
C THR A 229 -2.71 -15.90 -10.26
N LEU A 230 -2.03 -15.03 -11.01
CA LEU A 230 -1.58 -13.73 -10.52
C LEU A 230 -2.61 -12.63 -10.79
N ILE A 231 -2.91 -11.85 -9.77
CA ILE A 231 -3.59 -10.55 -9.85
C ILE A 231 -2.65 -9.52 -9.22
N GLN A 232 -2.04 -8.68 -10.06
CA GLN A 232 -1.19 -7.59 -9.59
C GLN A 232 -2.00 -6.32 -9.40
N LEU A 233 -1.74 -5.61 -8.29
CA LEU A 233 -2.38 -4.34 -7.95
C LEU A 233 -1.34 -3.23 -7.87
N TYR A 234 -1.69 -2.03 -8.34
CA TYR A 234 -0.78 -0.90 -8.35
C TYR A 234 -1.48 0.43 -8.08
N SER A 235 -0.73 1.38 -7.52
CA SER A 235 -1.19 2.74 -7.25
C SER A 235 -0.30 3.80 -7.90
N PHE A 236 -0.88 4.66 -8.73
CA PHE A 236 -0.18 5.83 -9.27
C PHE A 236 -0.03 6.97 -8.24
N SER A 237 -0.67 6.85 -7.07
CA SER A 237 -0.68 7.87 -6.01
C SER A 237 0.70 8.23 -5.49
N LYS A 238 1.66 7.28 -5.51
CA LYS A 238 2.92 7.43 -4.78
C LYS A 238 4.01 8.03 -5.67
N ILE A 239 4.28 7.40 -6.81
CA ILE A 239 5.36 7.83 -7.71
C ILE A 239 5.09 9.19 -8.36
N TYR A 240 3.83 9.55 -8.59
CA TYR A 240 3.45 10.84 -9.20
C TYR A 240 2.97 11.90 -8.19
N ALA A 241 2.99 11.60 -6.88
CA ALA A 241 2.41 12.47 -5.84
C ALA A 241 0.92 12.82 -6.09
N LEU A 242 0.16 11.90 -6.71
CA LEU A 242 -1.24 12.09 -7.12
C LEU A 242 -2.24 11.38 -6.19
N ALA A 243 -1.98 11.35 -4.88
CA ALA A 243 -2.84 10.61 -3.94
C ALA A 243 -4.31 11.08 -3.97
N GLY A 244 -4.54 12.38 -4.12
CA GLY A 244 -5.87 12.99 -4.23
C GLY A 244 -6.57 12.75 -5.57
N TYR A 245 -5.84 12.37 -6.61
CA TYR A 245 -6.39 12.12 -7.97
C TYR A 245 -6.98 10.72 -8.14
N ARG A 246 -6.78 9.83 -7.16
CA ARG A 246 -7.42 8.52 -7.07
C ARG A 246 -7.26 7.67 -8.33
N LEU A 247 -6.05 7.24 -8.67
CA LEU A 247 -5.82 6.32 -9.76
C LEU A 247 -4.95 5.13 -9.35
N GLY A 248 -5.34 3.94 -9.81
CA GLY A 248 -4.65 2.66 -9.62
C GLY A 248 -4.84 1.77 -10.83
N ALA A 249 -4.30 0.57 -10.78
CA ALA A 249 -4.43 -0.42 -11.83
C ALA A 249 -4.49 -1.84 -11.27
N ILE A 250 -5.13 -2.73 -12.04
CA ILE A 250 -5.08 -4.19 -11.93
C ILE A 250 -4.41 -4.71 -13.21
N ILE A 251 -3.48 -5.64 -13.06
CA ILE A 251 -3.01 -6.51 -14.14
C ILE A 251 -3.44 -7.94 -13.79
N ALA A 252 -4.22 -8.53 -14.67
CA ALA A 252 -4.76 -9.88 -14.48
C ALA A 252 -5.14 -10.52 -15.82
N GLY A 253 -5.45 -11.81 -15.80
CA GLY A 253 -5.99 -12.51 -16.95
C GLY A 253 -7.35 -11.93 -17.41
N LYS A 254 -7.60 -12.01 -18.72
CA LYS A 254 -8.82 -11.44 -19.34
C LYS A 254 -10.12 -11.96 -18.72
N ASP A 255 -10.13 -13.22 -18.28
CA ASP A 255 -11.34 -13.85 -17.71
C ASP A 255 -11.62 -13.28 -16.31
N VAL A 256 -10.57 -13.00 -15.51
CA VAL A 256 -10.68 -12.29 -14.23
C VAL A 256 -11.15 -10.86 -14.47
N LEU A 257 -10.53 -10.14 -15.43
CA LEU A 257 -10.93 -8.76 -15.75
C LEU A 257 -12.38 -8.67 -16.25
N HIS A 258 -12.88 -9.67 -16.97
CA HIS A 258 -14.28 -9.70 -17.38
C HIS A 258 -15.24 -9.65 -16.16
N GLU A 259 -14.90 -10.36 -15.08
CA GLU A 259 -15.70 -10.33 -13.85
C GLU A 259 -15.45 -9.03 -13.04
N VAL A 260 -14.21 -8.56 -13.00
CA VAL A 260 -13.84 -7.26 -12.40
C VAL A 260 -14.61 -6.10 -13.01
N ALA A 261 -14.87 -6.13 -14.33
CA ALA A 261 -15.64 -5.09 -15.02
C ALA A 261 -17.02 -4.86 -14.39
N LYS A 262 -17.72 -5.94 -14.01
CA LYS A 262 -19.06 -5.85 -13.39
C LYS A 262 -19.02 -5.11 -12.06
N VAL A 263 -17.94 -5.35 -11.29
CA VAL A 263 -17.73 -4.68 -10.01
C VAL A 263 -17.37 -3.21 -10.21
N LEU A 264 -16.45 -2.91 -11.14
CA LEU A 264 -16.02 -1.54 -11.43
C LEU A 264 -17.18 -0.69 -11.96
N ASP A 265 -17.99 -1.23 -12.89
CA ASP A 265 -19.16 -0.54 -13.42
C ASP A 265 -20.15 -0.17 -12.30
N THR A 266 -20.45 -1.14 -11.44
CA THR A 266 -21.40 -0.95 -10.33
C THR A 266 -20.88 0.05 -9.28
N MET A 267 -19.56 0.09 -9.03
CA MET A 267 -18.98 0.98 -8.03
C MET A 267 -18.82 2.43 -8.52
N THR A 268 -18.33 2.64 -9.75
CA THR A 268 -17.92 3.97 -10.24
C THR A 268 -18.14 4.20 -11.74
N VAL A 269 -18.71 3.25 -12.47
CA VAL A 269 -18.85 3.25 -13.93
C VAL A 269 -17.51 3.23 -14.64
N CYS A 270 -16.65 4.24 -14.38
CA CYS A 270 -15.29 4.35 -14.91
C CYS A 270 -14.40 5.19 -14.00
N PRO A 271 -13.07 5.08 -14.10
CA PRO A 271 -12.16 5.95 -13.35
C PRO A 271 -12.25 7.42 -13.82
N PRO A 272 -11.89 8.41 -12.98
CA PRO A 272 -11.92 9.83 -13.36
C PRO A 272 -11.06 10.12 -14.59
N GLN A 273 -11.67 10.68 -15.64
CA GLN A 273 -11.01 10.88 -16.94
C GLN A 273 -9.78 11.79 -16.84
N ILE A 274 -9.85 12.86 -16.05
CA ILE A 274 -8.75 13.81 -15.87
C ILE A 274 -7.53 13.12 -15.24
N SER A 275 -7.74 12.25 -14.26
CA SER A 275 -6.68 11.48 -13.60
C SER A 275 -6.02 10.50 -14.56
N GLN A 276 -6.82 9.85 -15.41
CA GLN A 276 -6.30 8.93 -16.42
C GLN A 276 -5.37 9.63 -17.41
N ARG A 277 -5.76 10.80 -17.90
CA ARG A 277 -4.96 11.58 -18.85
C ARG A 277 -3.71 12.18 -18.19
N ALA A 278 -3.81 12.62 -16.93
CA ALA A 278 -2.68 13.09 -16.16
C ALA A 278 -1.62 11.98 -15.98
N VAL A 279 -2.04 10.75 -15.64
CA VAL A 279 -1.11 9.62 -15.51
C VAL A 279 -0.54 9.20 -16.86
N LEU A 280 -1.34 9.22 -17.93
CA LEU A 280 -0.82 8.96 -19.29
C LEU A 280 0.31 9.95 -19.64
N PHE A 281 0.12 11.24 -19.38
CA PHE A 281 1.17 12.24 -19.53
C PHE A 281 2.37 11.91 -18.64
N GLY A 282 2.14 11.59 -17.37
CA GLY A 282 3.20 11.25 -16.41
C GLY A 282 4.05 10.04 -16.81
N LEU A 283 3.44 9.03 -17.43
CA LEU A 283 4.15 7.84 -17.94
C LEU A 283 5.13 8.19 -19.07
N THR A 284 4.87 9.25 -19.83
CA THR A 284 5.66 9.60 -21.02
C THR A 284 6.61 10.78 -20.81
N ALA A 285 6.39 11.62 -19.81
CA ALA A 285 7.08 12.91 -19.69
C ALA A 285 7.82 13.13 -18.36
N LEU A 286 7.73 12.20 -17.39
CA LEU A 286 8.23 12.46 -16.04
C LEU A 286 9.35 11.51 -15.56
N ASP A 287 10.10 10.89 -16.46
CA ASP A 287 11.13 9.92 -16.05
C ASP A 287 12.23 10.58 -15.20
N ASP A 288 12.72 11.75 -15.58
CA ASP A 288 13.73 12.50 -14.82
C ASP A 288 13.19 12.93 -13.45
N TRP A 289 11.96 13.46 -13.41
CA TRP A 289 11.31 13.85 -12.17
C TRP A 289 11.10 12.65 -11.24
N LYS A 290 10.66 11.51 -11.78
CA LYS A 290 10.53 10.26 -11.00
C LYS A 290 11.87 9.82 -10.42
N ALA A 291 12.95 9.89 -11.21
CA ALA A 291 14.30 9.56 -10.77
C ALA A 291 14.77 10.48 -9.63
N GLU A 292 14.54 11.79 -9.74
CA GLU A 292 14.80 12.77 -8.67
C GLU A 292 14.01 12.42 -7.40
N LYS A 293 12.70 12.14 -7.49
CA LYS A 293 11.87 11.85 -6.32
C LYS A 293 12.19 10.51 -5.66
N LYS A 294 12.63 9.52 -6.43
CA LYS A 294 13.21 8.27 -5.88
C LYS A 294 14.50 8.56 -5.08
N ALA A 295 15.34 9.48 -5.55
CA ALA A 295 16.55 9.90 -4.81
C ALA A 295 16.19 10.66 -3.51
N VAL A 296 15.21 11.57 -3.56
CA VAL A 296 14.67 12.23 -2.35
C VAL A 296 14.20 11.22 -1.32
N MET A 297 13.41 10.22 -1.74
CA MET A 297 12.92 9.18 -0.83
C MET A 297 14.06 8.33 -0.24
N ARG A 298 15.10 8.04 -1.00
CA ARG A 298 16.31 7.38 -0.46
C ARG A 298 16.96 8.22 0.63
N GLY A 299 17.19 9.51 0.37
CA GLY A 299 17.74 10.41 1.38
C GLY A 299 16.91 10.46 2.66
N ARG A 300 15.57 10.45 2.55
CA ARG A 300 14.67 10.37 3.72
C ARG A 300 14.79 9.04 4.47
N LEU A 301 14.88 7.92 3.74
CA LEU A 301 15.09 6.60 4.34
C LEU A 301 16.42 6.53 5.09
N ASP A 302 17.49 7.08 4.49
CA ASP A 302 18.82 7.11 5.12
C ASP A 302 18.83 8.00 6.37
N ALA A 303 18.20 9.18 6.33
CA ALA A 303 18.02 10.05 7.50
C ALA A 303 17.18 9.37 8.59
N MET A 304 16.11 8.66 8.21
CA MET A 304 15.29 7.87 9.12
C MET A 304 16.16 6.81 9.84
N ARG A 305 16.94 6.03 9.10
CA ARG A 305 17.82 5.01 9.66
C ARG A 305 18.87 5.60 10.59
N ALA A 306 19.45 6.74 10.18
CA ALA A 306 20.45 7.45 10.98
C ALA A 306 19.90 7.92 12.33
N SER A 307 18.63 8.31 12.41
CA SER A 307 17.97 8.72 13.66
C SER A 307 17.96 7.61 14.72
N PHE A 308 17.96 6.35 14.32
CA PHE A 308 17.99 5.20 15.23
C PHE A 308 19.40 4.80 15.70
N ASN A 309 20.45 5.45 15.20
CA ASN A 309 21.82 5.30 15.71
C ASN A 309 22.14 6.30 16.84
N THR A 310 21.16 7.06 17.33
CA THR A 310 21.33 8.05 18.40
C THR A 310 21.57 7.34 19.74
N PRO A 311 22.60 7.72 20.53
CA PRO A 311 22.81 7.20 21.87
C PRO A 311 21.58 7.38 22.76
N ASP A 312 21.38 6.47 23.70
CA ASP A 312 20.27 6.44 24.67
C ASP A 312 18.87 6.21 24.09
N LEU A 313 18.73 6.06 22.78
CA LEU A 313 17.47 5.69 22.16
C LEU A 313 17.20 4.18 22.37
N LYS A 314 16.12 3.86 23.10
CA LYS A 314 15.70 2.47 23.42
C LYS A 314 14.70 1.90 22.42
N TYR A 315 14.19 2.73 21.50
CA TYR A 315 13.36 2.25 20.40
C TYR A 315 14.23 1.52 19.37
N GLU A 316 13.76 0.42 18.85
CA GLU A 316 14.48 -0.42 17.90
C GLU A 316 13.84 -0.32 16.50
N LEU A 317 14.64 0.02 15.49
CA LEU A 317 14.20 0.00 14.09
C LEU A 317 14.26 -1.44 13.58
N VAL A 318 13.11 -2.10 13.47
CA VAL A 318 13.01 -3.51 13.10
C VAL A 318 12.77 -3.73 11.60
N GLY A 319 12.29 -2.72 10.88
CA GLY A 319 12.12 -2.75 9.44
C GLY A 319 12.06 -1.35 8.84
N SER A 320 12.57 -1.17 7.63
CA SER A 320 12.45 0.12 6.93
C SER A 320 12.61 -0.04 5.42
N GLY A 321 11.82 0.72 4.66
CA GLY A 321 11.87 0.75 3.20
C GLY A 321 10.66 1.46 2.62
N ALA A 322 10.69 1.71 1.32
CA ALA A 322 9.67 2.46 0.62
C ALA A 322 9.33 3.78 1.34
N TYR A 323 8.22 3.84 2.06
CA TYR A 323 7.73 5.00 2.80
C TYR A 323 7.71 4.81 4.32
N PHE A 324 8.15 3.64 4.83
CA PHE A 324 7.87 3.18 6.18
C PHE A 324 9.11 2.82 6.98
N ALA A 325 9.04 3.10 8.28
CA ALA A 325 9.85 2.51 9.31
C ALA A 325 8.92 1.80 10.30
N TYR A 326 9.25 0.56 10.64
CA TYR A 326 8.57 -0.23 11.64
C TYR A 326 9.46 -0.34 12.86
N VAL A 327 8.94 0.09 14.00
CA VAL A 327 9.73 0.40 15.18
C VAL A 327 9.17 -0.34 16.38
N LYS A 328 10.00 -1.06 17.12
CA LYS A 328 9.65 -1.64 18.41
C LYS A 328 9.83 -0.59 19.50
N HIS A 329 8.81 -0.38 20.33
CA HIS A 329 8.89 0.52 21.48
C HIS A 329 9.43 -0.20 22.71
N PRO A 330 10.08 0.51 23.68
CA PRO A 330 10.74 -0.09 24.82
C PRO A 330 9.81 -0.40 26.02
N PHE A 331 8.51 -0.09 25.94
CA PHE A 331 7.59 -0.15 27.07
C PHE A 331 6.93 -1.53 27.14
N GLU A 332 7.48 -2.40 27.96
CA GLU A 332 6.97 -3.76 28.16
C GLU A 332 5.53 -3.76 28.70
N GLY A 333 4.64 -4.51 28.05
CA GLY A 333 3.25 -4.65 28.44
C GLY A 333 2.36 -3.43 28.16
N GLU A 334 2.89 -2.34 27.64
CA GLU A 334 2.09 -1.18 27.25
C GLU A 334 1.55 -1.38 25.82
N PRO A 335 0.23 -1.24 25.57
CA PRO A 335 -0.34 -1.35 24.24
C PRO A 335 0.20 -0.26 23.30
N SER A 336 0.54 -0.64 22.07
CA SER A 336 1.07 0.29 21.05
C SER A 336 0.18 1.52 20.82
N LYS A 337 -1.14 1.38 21.00
CA LYS A 337 -2.09 2.49 20.88
C LYS A 337 -1.88 3.53 21.99
N SER A 338 -1.64 3.11 23.22
CA SER A 338 -1.34 4.01 24.33
C SER A 338 -0.05 4.76 24.09
N VAL A 339 1.00 4.06 23.61
CA VAL A 339 2.29 4.66 23.27
C VAL A 339 2.14 5.69 22.14
N ALA A 340 1.44 5.34 21.06
CA ALA A 340 1.23 6.25 19.93
C ALA A 340 0.42 7.49 20.33
N MET A 341 -0.60 7.33 21.16
CA MET A 341 -1.39 8.46 21.70
C MET A 341 -0.54 9.38 22.58
N ARG A 342 0.32 8.82 23.45
CA ARG A 342 1.24 9.61 24.28
C ARG A 342 2.23 10.37 23.42
N LEU A 343 2.87 9.73 22.44
CA LEU A 343 3.76 10.40 21.48
C LEU A 343 3.08 11.58 20.76
N ALA A 344 1.83 11.40 20.35
CA ALA A 344 1.07 12.47 19.70
C ALA A 344 0.75 13.64 20.65
N LYS A 345 0.40 13.35 21.91
CA LYS A 345 -0.05 14.35 22.87
C LYS A 345 1.09 15.04 23.63
N GLU A 346 2.16 14.35 23.89
CA GLU A 346 3.21 14.83 24.82
C GLU A 346 4.53 15.14 24.09
N ASN A 347 4.82 14.43 22.98
CA ASN A 347 6.09 14.54 22.27
C ASN A 347 5.95 15.13 20.85
N ASP A 348 4.78 15.64 20.46
CA ASP A 348 4.52 16.21 19.13
C ASP A 348 4.96 15.28 17.97
N LEU A 349 4.76 13.96 18.14
CA LEU A 349 5.07 12.92 17.16
C LEU A 349 3.83 12.07 16.87
N LEU A 350 3.27 12.20 15.67
CA LEU A 350 2.12 11.42 15.25
C LEU A 350 2.55 10.22 14.41
N CYS A 351 2.26 9.01 14.89
CA CYS A 351 2.53 7.75 14.21
C CYS A 351 1.34 6.80 14.36
N LEU A 352 1.35 5.65 13.70
CA LEU A 352 0.33 4.63 13.90
C LEU A 352 0.82 3.50 14.82
N PRO A 353 -0.04 3.03 15.74
CA PRO A 353 0.26 1.86 16.56
C PRO A 353 0.26 0.58 15.73
N GLY A 354 1.10 -0.37 16.11
CA GLY A 354 1.22 -1.66 15.45
C GLY A 354 -0.07 -2.47 15.48
N SER A 355 -0.86 -2.37 16.56
CA SER A 355 -2.15 -3.04 16.70
C SER A 355 -3.12 -2.81 15.54
N MET A 356 -3.02 -1.68 14.83
CA MET A 356 -3.82 -1.40 13.62
C MET A 356 -3.41 -2.24 12.40
N PHE A 357 -2.29 -2.97 12.47
CA PHE A 357 -1.75 -3.78 11.37
C PHE A 357 -1.85 -5.29 11.64
N GLY A 358 -2.62 -5.68 12.64
CA GLY A 358 -2.93 -7.08 12.91
C GLY A 358 -2.59 -7.57 14.31
N PRO A 359 -2.95 -8.81 14.62
CA PRO A 359 -2.72 -9.41 15.92
C PRO A 359 -1.22 -9.58 16.21
N GLY A 360 -0.84 -9.47 17.48
CA GLY A 360 0.55 -9.65 17.93
C GLY A 360 1.46 -8.47 17.61
N GLN A 361 0.91 -7.32 17.20
CA GLN A 361 1.69 -6.13 16.83
C GLN A 361 1.70 -5.06 17.95
N GLU A 362 1.38 -5.42 19.17
CA GLU A 362 1.25 -4.48 20.31
C GLU A 362 2.57 -3.84 20.75
N ASN A 363 3.71 -4.39 20.34
CA ASN A 363 5.02 -3.85 20.69
C ASN A 363 5.60 -2.90 19.62
N TYR A 364 4.83 -2.60 18.56
CA TYR A 364 5.36 -1.91 17.40
C TYR A 364 4.62 -0.61 17.09
N LEU A 365 5.30 0.26 16.35
CA LEU A 365 4.78 1.51 15.79
C LEU A 365 5.16 1.57 14.31
N ARG A 366 4.28 2.15 13.48
CA ARG A 366 4.62 2.49 12.09
C ARG A 366 4.85 3.99 11.96
N LEU A 367 6.03 4.37 11.49
CA LEU A 367 6.37 5.73 11.12
C LEU A 367 6.43 5.83 9.58
N ALA A 368 5.60 6.68 8.99
CA ALA A 368 5.64 7.00 7.56
C ALA A 368 6.51 8.24 7.36
N PHE A 369 7.69 8.08 6.79
CA PHE A 369 8.66 9.17 6.65
C PHE A 369 8.54 9.94 5.32
N ALA A 370 7.72 9.48 4.40
CA ALA A 370 7.62 10.07 3.07
C ALA A 370 7.12 11.52 3.04
N ASN A 371 6.40 11.95 4.06
CA ASN A 371 5.87 13.30 4.20
C ASN A 371 6.71 14.21 5.12
N VAL A 372 7.90 13.77 5.51
CA VAL A 372 8.83 14.52 6.36
C VAL A 372 10.15 14.71 5.62
N GLU A 373 10.64 15.94 5.56
CA GLU A 373 11.94 16.27 4.97
C GLU A 373 13.09 15.63 5.77
N ALA A 374 14.19 15.28 5.08
CA ALA A 374 15.32 14.58 5.69
C ALA A 374 15.92 15.36 6.87
N GLU A 375 15.98 16.68 6.76
CA GLU A 375 16.51 17.59 7.78
C GLU A 375 15.69 17.55 9.07
N ARG A 376 14.39 17.30 8.97
CA ARG A 376 13.48 17.20 10.13
C ARG A 376 13.56 15.87 10.86
N MET A 377 14.19 14.85 10.25
CA MET A 377 14.37 13.53 10.88
C MET A 377 15.28 13.59 12.12
N ALA A 378 16.18 14.57 12.22
CA ALA A 378 16.99 14.79 13.41
C ALA A 378 16.14 14.98 14.69
N GLY A 379 14.99 15.62 14.56
CA GLY A 379 14.06 15.82 15.69
C GLY A 379 13.24 14.57 16.05
N LEU A 380 13.33 13.48 15.31
CA LEU A 380 12.63 12.23 15.64
C LEU A 380 13.25 11.55 16.86
N ALA A 381 14.57 11.36 16.85
CA ALA A 381 15.29 10.71 17.95
C ALA A 381 15.10 11.45 19.27
N GLU A 382 15.15 12.78 19.27
CA GLU A 382 14.90 13.63 20.43
C GLU A 382 13.53 13.34 21.05
N ARG A 383 12.45 13.36 20.22
CA ARG A 383 11.08 13.10 20.69
C ARG A 383 10.90 11.69 21.26
N LEU A 384 11.53 10.71 20.62
CA LEU A 384 11.48 9.32 21.08
C LEU A 384 12.24 9.15 22.40
N ILE A 385 13.42 9.80 22.59
CA ILE A 385 14.19 9.77 23.84
C ILE A 385 13.40 10.43 24.96
N GLU A 386 12.83 11.61 24.74
CA GLU A 386 11.98 12.30 25.73
C GLU A 386 10.81 11.45 26.19
N SER A 387 10.22 10.64 25.30
CA SER A 387 9.09 9.77 25.65
C SER A 387 9.47 8.58 26.56
N GLN A 388 10.77 8.34 26.77
CA GLN A 388 11.29 7.25 27.62
C GLN A 388 11.39 7.65 29.11
N THR A 389 11.20 8.93 29.40
CA THR A 389 11.23 9.49 30.76
C THR A 389 9.81 9.62 31.31
#